data_97f88957a44b6df432fdd59d3507178e
#
_entry.id   97f88957a44b6df432fdd59d3507178e
#
_cell.length_a   1.000
_cell.length_b   1.000
_cell.length_c   1.000
_cell.angle_alpha   90.00
_cell.angle_beta   90.00
_cell.angle_gamma   90.00
#
_symmetry.space_group_name_H-M   'P 1'
#
loop_
_entity.id
_entity.type
_entity.pdbx_description
1 polymer ?
#
loop_
_entity_poly.entity_id
_entity_poly.type
_entity_poly.pdbx_seq_one_letter_code
_entity_poly.pdbx_strand_id
1 'polypeptide(L)'
;MTQTAQVALPCAEAPPLVLYGHPFSSYTQKVLIALYENATPFEFRVLGPDAPQHAAAWLAKWPLRQFPLLVDGARDVVETSIIIEYLQLKHPGPLRLIPSDPVEALDVRFMDRFFDLHVMNAMQLAVNGALTGDAVKRQDGMALAVEKLDRAYAWLDTRLASLTWATGEHFTLADCAAAPSLFYADWTHPIAEQYPALRAYRARLLARPSFARAVDEARYFRPYFPLGAPDRD
;
A
#
# COMPACT_ATOMS: atom_id res chain seq x y z
N MET A 1 30.73 40.25 -37.58
CA MET A 1 29.51 39.63 -37.00
C MET A 1 29.95 38.44 -36.17
N THR A 2 30.10 38.65 -34.88
CA THR A 2 30.57 37.63 -33.93
C THR A 2 29.38 36.95 -33.31
N GLN A 3 29.19 35.67 -33.62
CA GLN A 3 28.07 34.83 -33.12
C GLN A 3 28.46 34.34 -31.71
N THR A 4 27.80 34.85 -30.70
CA THR A 4 27.98 34.44 -29.31
C THR A 4 27.29 33.07 -29.14
N ALA A 5 28.10 32.05 -28.94
CA ALA A 5 27.59 30.69 -28.58
C ALA A 5 26.96 30.76 -27.18
N GLN A 6 25.68 30.52 -27.11
CA GLN A 6 24.91 30.39 -25.85
C GLN A 6 25.25 29.03 -25.27
N VAL A 7 26.07 28.98 -24.24
CA VAL A 7 26.36 27.76 -23.48
C VAL A 7 25.06 27.43 -22.73
N ALA A 8 24.40 26.29 -23.11
CA ALA A 8 23.29 25.75 -22.36
C ALA A 8 23.79 25.30 -20.97
N LEU A 9 23.28 25.92 -19.91
CA LEU A 9 23.50 25.45 -18.56
C LEU A 9 22.99 24.04 -18.43
N PRO A 10 23.71 23.12 -17.76
CA PRO A 10 23.21 21.79 -17.49
C PRO A 10 21.90 21.90 -16.70
N CYS A 11 20.87 21.21 -17.19
CA CYS A 11 19.60 21.09 -16.49
C CYS A 11 19.91 20.45 -15.14
N ALA A 12 19.70 21.16 -14.04
CA ALA A 12 19.84 20.59 -12.72
C ALA A 12 18.90 19.38 -12.63
N GLU A 13 19.45 18.20 -12.36
CA GLU A 13 18.61 17.01 -12.13
C GLU A 13 17.58 17.35 -11.05
N ALA A 14 16.32 17.05 -11.34
CA ALA A 14 15.25 17.25 -10.37
C ALA A 14 15.59 16.46 -9.09
N PRO A 15 15.38 17.03 -7.90
CA PRO A 15 15.65 16.31 -6.67
C PRO A 15 14.90 14.98 -6.67
N PRO A 16 15.50 13.87 -6.18
CA PRO A 16 14.88 12.57 -6.20
C PRO A 16 13.59 12.60 -5.35
N LEU A 17 12.59 11.81 -5.77
CA LEU A 17 11.43 11.51 -4.95
C LEU A 17 11.90 10.90 -3.63
N VAL A 18 11.32 11.31 -2.51
CA VAL A 18 11.62 10.76 -1.19
C VAL A 18 10.33 10.19 -0.59
N LEU A 19 10.35 8.90 -0.24
CA LEU A 19 9.24 8.26 0.46
C LEU A 19 9.63 8.02 1.93
N TYR A 20 8.90 8.62 2.85
CA TYR A 20 8.98 8.31 4.28
C TYR A 20 7.94 7.25 4.61
N GLY A 21 8.36 6.15 5.24
CA GLY A 21 7.47 5.07 5.59
C GLY A 21 8.17 3.94 6.33
N HIS A 22 7.44 2.87 6.58
CA HIS A 22 8.00 1.67 7.20
C HIS A 22 7.68 0.46 6.31
N PRO A 23 8.63 -0.41 5.96
CA PRO A 23 8.41 -1.52 5.02
C PRO A 23 7.35 -2.52 5.49
N PHE A 24 7.13 -2.64 6.80
CA PHE A 24 6.10 -3.51 7.38
C PHE A 24 4.70 -2.86 7.47
N SER A 25 4.54 -1.64 6.97
CA SER A 25 3.24 -0.97 6.91
C SER A 25 2.52 -1.32 5.62
N SER A 26 1.29 -1.81 5.73
CA SER A 26 0.42 -2.07 4.59
C SER A 26 0.24 -0.86 3.68
N TYR A 27 0.04 0.31 4.27
CA TYR A 27 -0.11 1.55 3.53
C TYR A 27 1.19 1.98 2.83
N THR A 28 2.36 1.76 3.45
CA THR A 28 3.64 1.99 2.77
C THR A 28 3.82 1.00 1.61
N GLN A 29 3.52 -0.29 1.82
CA GLN A 29 3.60 -1.31 0.78
C GLN A 29 2.70 -0.99 -0.43
N LYS A 30 1.49 -0.47 -0.22
CA LYS A 30 0.60 -0.01 -1.28
C LYS A 30 1.28 1.00 -2.21
N VAL A 31 2.02 1.97 -1.68
CA VAL A 31 2.76 2.96 -2.46
C VAL A 31 4.02 2.34 -3.08
N LEU A 32 4.76 1.50 -2.34
CA LEU A 32 5.94 0.79 -2.86
C LEU A 32 5.60 -0.07 -4.09
N ILE A 33 4.47 -0.78 -4.06
CA ILE A 33 3.99 -1.57 -5.21
C ILE A 33 3.84 -0.68 -6.44
N ALA A 34 3.18 0.48 -6.32
CA ALA A 34 3.00 1.41 -7.44
C ALA A 34 4.33 1.95 -7.99
N LEU A 35 5.28 2.26 -7.11
CA LEU A 35 6.63 2.71 -7.48
C LEU A 35 7.40 1.59 -8.20
N TYR A 36 7.32 0.34 -7.71
CA TYR A 36 7.99 -0.82 -8.32
C TYR A 36 7.37 -1.21 -9.67
N GLU A 37 6.05 -1.19 -9.80
CA GLU A 37 5.35 -1.46 -11.07
C GLU A 37 5.79 -0.53 -12.19
N ASN A 38 6.09 0.71 -11.85
CA ASN A 38 6.48 1.72 -12.81
C ASN A 38 7.99 1.99 -12.84
N ALA A 39 8.78 1.21 -12.10
CA ALA A 39 10.22 1.41 -11.99
C ALA A 39 10.59 2.87 -11.67
N THR A 40 9.73 3.58 -10.91
CA THR A 40 9.91 4.99 -10.56
C THR A 40 11.06 5.12 -9.57
N PRO A 41 12.14 5.87 -9.85
CA PRO A 41 13.24 6.07 -8.93
C PRO A 41 12.81 6.89 -7.70
N PHE A 42 13.21 6.46 -6.50
CA PHE A 42 12.96 7.18 -5.25
C PHE A 42 13.97 6.81 -4.18
N GLU A 43 14.15 7.71 -3.21
CA GLU A 43 14.87 7.44 -1.97
C GLU A 43 13.87 6.97 -0.91
N PHE A 44 14.09 5.79 -0.33
CA PHE A 44 13.24 5.30 0.76
C PHE A 44 13.86 5.65 2.12
N ARG A 45 13.20 6.53 2.86
CA ARG A 45 13.57 6.91 4.23
C ARG A 45 12.75 6.13 5.23
N VAL A 46 13.31 5.01 5.68
CA VAL A 46 12.67 4.15 6.66
C VAL A 46 12.51 4.89 7.99
N LEU A 47 11.28 4.85 8.52
CA LEU A 47 10.95 5.38 9.84
C LEU A 47 11.17 4.28 10.88
N GLY A 48 12.13 4.47 11.76
CA GLY A 48 12.50 3.51 12.79
C GLY A 48 13.48 4.10 13.81
N PRO A 49 13.76 3.37 14.88
CA PRO A 49 14.65 3.83 15.96
C PRO A 49 16.09 4.10 15.48
N ASP A 50 16.53 3.41 14.42
CA ASP A 50 17.89 3.51 13.88
C ASP A 50 18.10 4.77 13.03
N ALA A 51 17.03 5.50 12.69
CA ALA A 51 17.09 6.71 11.86
C ALA A 51 16.19 7.83 12.42
N PRO A 52 16.46 8.34 13.63
CA PRO A 52 15.63 9.36 14.29
C PRO A 52 15.52 10.66 13.50
N GLN A 53 16.54 10.99 12.66
CA GLN A 53 16.51 12.13 11.76
C GLN A 53 15.41 12.01 10.70
N HIS A 54 15.08 10.80 10.21
CA HIS A 54 13.98 10.61 9.28
C HIS A 54 12.63 10.88 9.96
N ALA A 55 12.47 10.41 11.19
CA ALA A 55 11.25 10.66 11.98
C ALA A 55 11.06 12.17 12.25
N ALA A 56 12.12 12.88 12.63
CA ALA A 56 12.06 14.33 12.86
C ALA A 56 11.68 15.11 11.58
N ALA A 57 12.30 14.78 10.44
CA ALA A 57 11.99 15.41 9.16
C ALA A 57 10.55 15.12 8.69
N TRP A 58 10.07 13.88 8.85
CA TRP A 58 8.70 13.49 8.54
C TRP A 58 7.68 14.22 9.42
N LEU A 59 7.90 14.28 10.75
CA LEU A 59 7.00 14.95 11.70
C LEU A 59 6.89 16.46 11.45
N ALA A 60 7.99 17.10 11.03
CA ALA A 60 7.99 18.52 10.67
C ALA A 60 7.10 18.81 9.44
N LYS A 61 6.95 17.82 8.54
CA LYS A 61 6.12 17.92 7.32
C LYS A 61 4.67 17.48 7.54
N TRP A 62 4.47 16.42 8.34
CA TRP A 62 3.15 15.84 8.56
C TRP A 62 2.86 15.58 10.06
N PRO A 63 2.32 16.60 10.77
CA PRO A 63 2.10 16.53 12.21
C PRO A 63 1.02 15.53 12.64
N LEU A 64 0.18 15.01 11.71
CA LEU A 64 -0.81 13.95 12.00
C LEU A 64 -0.17 12.57 12.23
N ARG A 65 1.15 12.44 12.07
CA ARG A 65 1.94 11.23 12.38
C ARG A 65 1.51 9.98 11.62
N GLN A 66 0.95 10.16 10.43
CA GLN A 66 0.62 9.05 9.53
C GLN A 66 1.67 8.94 8.43
N PHE A 67 1.95 7.73 8.02
CA PHE A 67 2.83 7.41 6.89
C PHE A 67 2.14 6.41 5.95
N PRO A 68 2.54 6.34 4.67
CA PRO A 68 3.68 7.03 4.06
C PRO A 68 3.43 8.51 3.74
N LEU A 69 4.54 9.26 3.60
CA LEU A 69 4.61 10.61 3.06
C LEU A 69 5.56 10.59 1.86
N LEU A 70 5.10 11.08 0.70
CA LEU A 70 5.94 11.31 -0.47
C LEU A 70 6.34 12.79 -0.53
N VAL A 71 7.63 13.04 -0.78
CA VAL A 71 8.17 14.39 -1.02
C VAL A 71 8.71 14.45 -2.44
N ASP A 72 8.23 15.43 -3.20
CA ASP A 72 8.68 15.73 -4.55
C ASP A 72 9.14 17.21 -4.61
N GLY A 73 10.44 17.43 -4.47
CA GLY A 73 11.00 18.77 -4.35
C GLY A 73 10.41 19.54 -3.16
N ALA A 74 9.65 20.59 -3.44
CA ALA A 74 8.98 21.40 -2.43
C ALA A 74 7.57 20.90 -2.06
N ARG A 75 7.09 19.83 -2.70
CA ARG A 75 5.73 19.32 -2.51
C ARG A 75 5.71 18.12 -1.60
N ASP A 76 4.90 18.20 -0.56
CA ASP A 76 4.56 17.07 0.32
C ASP A 76 3.22 16.48 -0.13
N VAL A 77 3.18 15.15 -0.34
CA VAL A 77 1.96 14.42 -0.76
C VAL A 77 1.69 13.33 0.27
N VAL A 78 0.49 13.32 0.80
CA VAL A 78 0.01 12.37 1.81
C VAL A 78 -1.23 11.65 1.30
N GLU A 79 -1.68 10.62 2.04
CA GLU A 79 -2.73 9.69 1.64
C GLU A 79 -2.31 8.78 0.47
N THR A 80 -2.27 7.49 0.71
CA THR A 80 -1.69 6.51 -0.22
C THR A 80 -2.30 6.53 -1.61
N SER A 81 -3.64 6.63 -1.69
CA SER A 81 -4.34 6.72 -2.97
C SER A 81 -3.99 8.01 -3.72
N ILE A 82 -3.89 9.13 -2.98
CA ILE A 82 -3.49 10.44 -3.53
C ILE A 82 -2.03 10.42 -3.98
N ILE A 83 -1.14 9.77 -3.23
CA ILE A 83 0.26 9.58 -3.64
C ILE A 83 0.33 8.84 -4.98
N ILE A 84 -0.42 7.75 -5.14
CA ILE A 84 -0.41 6.95 -6.37
C ILE A 84 -1.03 7.73 -7.55
N GLU A 85 -2.13 8.46 -7.34
CA GLU A 85 -2.69 9.36 -8.35
C GLU A 85 -1.69 10.45 -8.74
N TYR A 86 -1.01 11.05 -7.77
CA TYR A 86 0.04 12.05 -8.02
C TYR A 86 1.19 11.48 -8.85
N LEU A 87 1.68 10.28 -8.50
CA LEU A 87 2.73 9.59 -9.24
C LEU A 87 2.32 9.36 -10.69
N GLN A 88 1.10 8.89 -10.94
CA GLN A 88 0.61 8.71 -12.32
C GLN A 88 0.54 10.02 -13.11
N LEU A 89 0.23 11.14 -12.45
CA LEU A 89 0.11 12.44 -13.12
C LEU A 89 1.47 13.12 -13.37
N LYS A 90 2.43 12.97 -12.46
CA LYS A 90 3.70 13.70 -12.46
C LYS A 90 4.91 12.86 -12.85
N HIS A 91 4.86 11.57 -12.56
CA HIS A 91 5.92 10.60 -12.80
C HIS A 91 5.34 9.36 -13.50
N PRO A 92 4.65 9.52 -14.66
CA PRO A 92 4.00 8.41 -15.34
C PRO A 92 5.03 7.33 -15.74
N GLY A 93 4.69 6.08 -15.48
CA GLY A 93 5.45 4.91 -15.91
C GLY A 93 4.70 4.12 -16.99
N PRO A 94 5.21 2.92 -17.34
CA PRO A 94 4.61 2.08 -18.36
C PRO A 94 3.22 1.55 -17.98
N LEU A 95 2.95 1.37 -16.68
CA LEU A 95 1.67 0.86 -16.20
C LEU A 95 0.77 1.99 -15.70
N ARG A 96 -0.39 2.13 -16.33
CA ARG A 96 -1.41 3.05 -15.88
C ARG A 96 -2.26 2.40 -14.80
N LEU A 97 -2.11 2.86 -13.55
CA LEU A 97 -2.81 2.30 -12.38
C LEU A 97 -4.27 2.80 -12.25
N ILE A 98 -4.60 3.93 -12.85
CA ILE A 98 -5.95 4.47 -12.87
C ILE A 98 -6.32 4.68 -14.36
N PRO A 99 -7.37 4.01 -14.84
CA PRO A 99 -7.83 4.15 -16.22
C PRO A 99 -8.12 5.58 -16.62
N SER A 100 -8.08 5.86 -17.95
CA SER A 100 -8.45 7.18 -18.46
C SER A 100 -9.95 7.40 -18.59
N ASP A 101 -10.70 6.29 -18.74
CA ASP A 101 -12.15 6.36 -18.71
C ASP A 101 -12.60 6.69 -17.27
N PRO A 102 -13.44 7.72 -17.08
CA PRO A 102 -13.84 8.16 -15.76
C PRO A 102 -14.73 7.15 -15.02
N VAL A 103 -15.50 6.31 -15.73
CA VAL A 103 -16.34 5.27 -15.09
C VAL A 103 -15.49 4.12 -14.62
N GLU A 104 -14.56 3.62 -15.45
CA GLU A 104 -13.59 2.61 -15.03
C GLU A 104 -12.71 3.12 -13.87
N ALA A 105 -12.28 4.39 -13.93
CA ALA A 105 -11.51 5.00 -12.84
C ALA A 105 -12.32 5.09 -11.54
N LEU A 106 -13.65 5.27 -11.61
CA LEU A 106 -14.52 5.26 -10.44
C LEU A 106 -14.59 3.87 -9.80
N ASP A 107 -14.67 2.80 -10.62
CA ASP A 107 -14.64 1.42 -10.13
C ASP A 107 -13.30 1.08 -9.45
N VAL A 108 -12.19 1.53 -10.01
CA VAL A 108 -10.85 1.39 -9.41
C VAL A 108 -10.78 2.10 -8.05
N ARG A 109 -11.25 3.35 -7.96
CA ARG A 109 -11.29 4.11 -6.70
C ARG A 109 -12.24 3.49 -5.68
N PHE A 110 -13.37 2.96 -6.12
CA PHE A 110 -14.29 2.24 -5.24
C PHE A 110 -13.60 1.02 -4.61
N MET A 111 -12.94 0.18 -5.42
CA MET A 111 -12.26 -1.00 -4.92
C MET A 111 -11.04 -0.65 -4.05
N ASP A 112 -10.30 0.39 -4.39
CA ASP A 112 -9.24 0.95 -3.54
C ASP A 112 -9.77 1.32 -2.15
N ARG A 113 -10.87 2.07 -2.09
CA ARG A 113 -11.55 2.42 -0.82
C ARG A 113 -12.13 1.19 -0.11
N PHE A 114 -12.61 0.20 -0.86
CA PHE A 114 -13.11 -1.04 -0.27
C PHE A 114 -12.01 -1.78 0.50
N PHE A 115 -10.85 -1.97 -0.11
CA PHE A 115 -9.73 -2.65 0.55
C PHE A 115 -9.21 -1.88 1.77
N ASP A 116 -9.08 -0.56 1.68
CA ASP A 116 -8.67 0.27 2.81
C ASP A 116 -9.67 0.21 3.97
N LEU A 117 -10.98 0.38 3.68
CA LEU A 117 -12.00 0.57 4.71
C LEU A 117 -12.58 -0.74 5.25
N HIS A 118 -12.80 -1.74 4.39
CA HIS A 118 -13.51 -2.97 4.76
C HIS A 118 -12.59 -4.17 5.00
N VAL A 119 -11.36 -4.13 4.51
CA VAL A 119 -10.36 -5.17 4.75
C VAL A 119 -9.30 -4.68 5.74
N MET A 120 -8.53 -3.64 5.37
CA MET A 120 -7.42 -3.16 6.20
C MET A 120 -7.89 -2.57 7.53
N ASN A 121 -8.88 -1.68 7.53
CA ASN A 121 -9.41 -1.12 8.77
C ASN A 121 -10.09 -2.19 9.65
N ALA A 122 -10.69 -3.23 9.04
CA ALA A 122 -11.26 -4.34 9.80
C ALA A 122 -10.15 -5.13 10.52
N MET A 123 -9.09 -5.50 9.81
CA MET A 123 -7.90 -6.15 10.41
C MET A 123 -7.26 -5.28 11.49
N GLN A 124 -7.18 -3.96 11.27
CA GLN A 124 -6.56 -3.03 12.20
C GLN A 124 -7.27 -2.98 13.57
N LEU A 125 -8.56 -3.35 13.66
CA LEU A 125 -9.26 -3.47 14.95
C LEU A 125 -8.61 -4.52 15.87
N ALA A 126 -8.23 -5.68 15.33
CA ALA A 126 -7.54 -6.73 16.08
C ALA A 126 -6.13 -6.27 16.51
N VAL A 127 -5.39 -5.62 15.60
CA VAL A 127 -4.06 -5.08 15.88
C VAL A 127 -4.13 -4.01 16.98
N ASN A 128 -5.06 -3.07 16.86
CA ASN A 128 -5.24 -2.00 17.86
C ASN A 128 -5.62 -2.58 19.22
N GLY A 129 -6.52 -3.55 19.27
CA GLY A 129 -6.87 -4.26 20.49
C GLY A 129 -5.66 -4.92 21.16
N ALA A 130 -4.81 -5.60 20.37
CA ALA A 130 -3.60 -6.25 20.86
C ALA A 130 -2.57 -5.26 21.42
N LEU A 131 -2.40 -4.11 20.78
CA LEU A 131 -1.46 -3.07 21.19
C LEU A 131 -1.83 -2.36 22.51
N THR A 132 -3.07 -2.47 22.97
CA THR A 132 -3.48 -1.88 24.26
C THR A 132 -2.89 -2.58 25.48
N GLY A 133 -2.46 -3.83 25.34
CA GLY A 133 -2.08 -4.70 26.47
C GLY A 133 -3.26 -5.18 27.33
N ASP A 134 -4.49 -4.79 27.01
CA ASP A 134 -5.73 -5.16 27.71
C ASP A 134 -6.36 -6.39 27.05
N ALA A 135 -6.59 -7.45 27.84
CA ALA A 135 -7.11 -8.72 27.34
C ALA A 135 -8.55 -8.59 26.79
N VAL A 136 -9.39 -7.77 27.40
CA VAL A 136 -10.78 -7.56 26.97
C VAL A 136 -10.79 -6.82 25.63
N LYS A 137 -10.05 -5.71 25.52
CA LYS A 137 -9.93 -4.97 24.24
C LYS A 137 -9.32 -5.79 23.13
N ARG A 138 -8.37 -6.67 23.46
CA ARG A 138 -7.80 -7.62 22.50
C ARG A 138 -8.86 -8.59 21.98
N GLN A 139 -9.67 -9.16 22.86
CA GLN A 139 -10.74 -10.08 22.51
C GLN A 139 -11.82 -9.38 21.67
N ASP A 140 -12.30 -8.22 22.12
CA ASP A 140 -13.34 -7.46 21.43
C ASP A 140 -12.85 -7.01 20.03
N GLY A 141 -11.62 -6.49 19.94
CA GLY A 141 -11.02 -6.09 18.67
C GLY A 141 -10.90 -7.24 17.68
N MET A 142 -10.51 -8.44 18.15
CA MET A 142 -10.44 -9.64 17.33
C MET A 142 -11.82 -10.09 16.88
N ALA A 143 -12.80 -10.16 17.77
CA ALA A 143 -14.17 -10.59 17.42
C ALA A 143 -14.79 -9.68 16.36
N LEU A 144 -14.63 -8.36 16.52
CA LEU A 144 -15.13 -7.39 15.56
C LEU A 144 -14.39 -7.45 14.21
N ALA A 145 -13.07 -7.71 14.23
CA ALA A 145 -12.28 -7.89 13.03
C ALA A 145 -12.76 -9.11 12.23
N VAL A 146 -12.93 -10.26 12.89
CA VAL A 146 -13.46 -11.50 12.28
C VAL A 146 -14.81 -11.27 11.64
N GLU A 147 -15.77 -10.69 12.37
CA GLU A 147 -17.12 -10.41 11.84
C GLU A 147 -17.09 -9.54 10.57
N LYS A 148 -16.26 -8.50 10.56
CA LYS A 148 -16.14 -7.59 9.41
C LYS A 148 -15.41 -8.26 8.23
N LEU A 149 -14.35 -9.00 8.51
CA LEU A 149 -13.57 -9.69 7.48
C LEU A 149 -14.40 -10.80 6.81
N ASP A 150 -15.20 -11.57 7.56
CA ASP A 150 -16.07 -12.58 6.98
C ASP A 150 -17.05 -11.98 5.95
N ARG A 151 -17.64 -10.84 6.27
CA ARG A 151 -18.53 -10.13 5.33
C ARG A 151 -17.77 -9.65 4.09
N ALA A 152 -16.57 -9.07 4.31
CA ALA A 152 -15.74 -8.59 3.22
C ALA A 152 -15.26 -9.74 2.31
N TYR A 153 -14.83 -10.87 2.89
CA TYR A 153 -14.38 -12.05 2.15
C TYR A 153 -15.50 -12.67 1.31
N ALA A 154 -16.70 -12.83 1.87
CA ALA A 154 -17.84 -13.35 1.15
C ALA A 154 -18.21 -12.49 -0.07
N TRP A 155 -18.21 -11.17 0.10
CA TRP A 155 -18.49 -10.25 -0.98
C TRP A 155 -17.38 -10.24 -2.04
N LEU A 156 -16.12 -10.25 -1.62
CA LEU A 156 -14.95 -10.27 -2.51
C LEU A 156 -14.90 -11.56 -3.32
N ASP A 157 -15.16 -12.72 -2.70
CA ASP A 157 -15.17 -14.01 -3.40
C ASP A 157 -16.16 -14.03 -4.55
N THR A 158 -17.38 -13.54 -4.31
CA THR A 158 -18.42 -13.41 -5.34
C THR A 158 -17.99 -12.46 -6.45
N ARG A 159 -17.45 -11.28 -6.10
CA ARG A 159 -17.05 -10.28 -7.07
C ARG A 159 -15.88 -10.74 -7.94
N LEU A 160 -14.92 -11.44 -7.37
CA LEU A 160 -13.67 -11.86 -8.02
C LEU A 160 -13.81 -13.16 -8.85
N ALA A 161 -14.96 -13.84 -8.80
CA ALA A 161 -15.15 -15.15 -9.42
C ALA A 161 -14.86 -15.20 -10.91
N SER A 162 -15.05 -14.08 -11.63
CA SER A 162 -14.81 -13.97 -13.08
C SER A 162 -13.73 -12.94 -13.44
N LEU A 163 -13.00 -12.41 -12.46
CA LEU A 163 -12.04 -11.33 -12.69
C LEU A 163 -10.60 -11.83 -12.50
N THR A 164 -9.71 -11.32 -13.32
CA THR A 164 -8.25 -11.51 -13.14
C THR A 164 -7.73 -10.61 -12.02
N TRP A 165 -8.06 -9.33 -12.04
CA TRP A 165 -7.69 -8.31 -11.06
C TRP A 165 -8.95 -7.69 -10.44
N ALA A 166 -8.78 -6.87 -9.42
CA ALA A 166 -9.89 -6.31 -8.63
C ALA A 166 -11.01 -5.64 -9.46
N THR A 167 -10.68 -5.11 -10.64
CA THR A 167 -11.60 -4.37 -11.51
C THR A 167 -11.63 -4.87 -12.96
N GLY A 168 -11.02 -6.03 -13.26
CA GLY A 168 -11.02 -6.61 -14.62
C GLY A 168 -9.71 -7.28 -14.99
N GLU A 169 -9.23 -7.05 -16.22
CA GLU A 169 -8.05 -7.74 -16.77
C GLU A 169 -6.72 -7.04 -16.47
N HIS A 170 -6.74 -5.80 -15.98
CA HIS A 170 -5.55 -5.00 -15.75
C HIS A 170 -5.30 -4.75 -14.26
N PHE A 171 -4.01 -4.82 -13.87
CA PHE A 171 -3.58 -4.45 -12.53
C PHE A 171 -3.69 -2.93 -12.33
N THR A 172 -4.29 -2.49 -11.23
CA THR A 172 -4.65 -1.10 -10.98
C THR A 172 -4.30 -0.66 -9.55
N LEU A 173 -4.61 0.59 -9.21
CA LEU A 173 -4.56 1.11 -7.83
C LEU A 173 -5.34 0.21 -6.85
N ALA A 174 -6.47 -0.37 -7.28
CA ALA A 174 -7.26 -1.28 -6.45
C ALA A 174 -6.44 -2.49 -6.02
N ASP A 175 -5.61 -3.05 -6.89
CA ASP A 175 -4.75 -4.19 -6.60
C ASP A 175 -3.55 -3.80 -5.73
N CYS A 176 -3.03 -2.58 -5.88
CA CYS A 176 -2.02 -2.02 -4.98
C CYS A 176 -2.55 -1.96 -3.53
N ALA A 177 -3.83 -1.63 -3.34
CA ALA A 177 -4.49 -1.63 -2.03
C ALA A 177 -4.82 -3.05 -1.54
N ALA A 178 -5.29 -3.92 -2.44
CA ALA A 178 -5.67 -5.29 -2.14
C ALA A 178 -4.50 -6.13 -1.61
N ALA A 179 -3.33 -6.01 -2.22
CA ALA A 179 -2.18 -6.85 -1.96
C ALA A 179 -1.78 -6.85 -0.48
N PRO A 180 -1.39 -5.73 0.15
CA PRO A 180 -1.04 -5.71 1.56
C PRO A 180 -2.26 -5.89 2.47
N SER A 181 -3.46 -5.44 2.05
CA SER A 181 -4.67 -5.58 2.86
C SER A 181 -5.03 -7.04 3.07
N LEU A 182 -5.06 -7.83 2.00
CA LEU A 182 -5.37 -9.26 2.08
C LEU A 182 -4.23 -10.07 2.72
N PHE A 183 -2.98 -9.62 2.56
CA PHE A 183 -1.84 -10.27 3.19
C PHE A 183 -1.95 -10.25 4.72
N TYR A 184 -2.11 -9.08 5.32
CA TYR A 184 -2.21 -8.94 6.77
C TYR A 184 -3.58 -9.38 7.31
N ALA A 185 -4.65 -9.23 6.54
CA ALA A 185 -5.97 -9.73 6.92
C ALA A 185 -5.98 -11.27 7.03
N ASP A 186 -5.35 -11.98 6.08
CA ASP A 186 -5.22 -13.44 6.11
C ASP A 186 -4.32 -13.94 7.26
N TRP A 187 -3.36 -13.13 7.73
CA TRP A 187 -2.60 -13.43 8.93
C TRP A 187 -3.43 -13.27 10.21
N THR A 188 -4.36 -12.33 10.21
CA THR A 188 -5.24 -12.04 11.35
C THR A 188 -6.41 -13.00 11.43
N HIS A 189 -7.06 -13.24 10.29
CA HIS A 189 -8.20 -14.12 10.11
C HIS A 189 -8.04 -14.86 8.77
N PRO A 190 -7.63 -16.14 8.79
CA PRO A 190 -7.33 -16.87 7.56
C PRO A 190 -8.51 -16.94 6.61
N ILE A 191 -8.24 -16.69 5.32
CA ILE A 191 -9.25 -16.81 4.25
C ILE A 191 -9.63 -18.28 4.08
N ALA A 192 -10.84 -18.63 4.50
CA ALA A 192 -11.33 -20.00 4.50
C ALA A 192 -11.45 -20.61 3.10
N GLU A 193 -11.47 -21.95 3.01
CA GLU A 193 -11.53 -22.68 1.73
C GLU A 193 -12.82 -22.42 0.95
N GLN A 194 -13.88 -22.02 1.63
CA GLN A 194 -15.14 -21.63 1.01
C GLN A 194 -15.07 -20.37 0.15
N TYR A 195 -13.93 -19.65 0.16
CA TYR A 195 -13.67 -18.46 -0.65
C TYR A 195 -12.57 -18.71 -1.71
N PRO A 196 -12.82 -19.61 -2.68
CA PRO A 196 -11.80 -20.05 -3.64
C PRO A 196 -11.33 -18.94 -4.59
N ALA A 197 -12.23 -18.05 -5.03
CA ALA A 197 -11.88 -16.95 -5.92
C ALA A 197 -10.98 -15.92 -5.21
N LEU A 198 -11.30 -15.58 -3.97
CA LEU A 198 -10.51 -14.67 -3.15
C LEU A 198 -9.12 -15.25 -2.84
N ARG A 199 -9.04 -16.53 -2.52
CA ARG A 199 -7.76 -17.24 -2.30
C ARG A 199 -6.90 -17.24 -3.56
N ALA A 200 -7.49 -17.53 -4.73
CA ALA A 200 -6.79 -17.51 -6.01
C ALA A 200 -6.29 -16.09 -6.35
N TYR A 201 -7.10 -15.07 -6.08
CA TYR A 201 -6.71 -13.68 -6.28
C TYR A 201 -5.55 -13.27 -5.35
N ARG A 202 -5.63 -13.61 -4.06
CA ARG A 202 -4.53 -13.37 -3.11
C ARG A 202 -3.23 -14.06 -3.54
N ALA A 203 -3.30 -15.31 -3.98
CA ALA A 203 -2.14 -16.03 -4.49
C ALA A 203 -1.53 -15.34 -5.72
N ARG A 204 -2.36 -14.81 -6.62
CA ARG A 204 -1.91 -14.05 -7.80
C ARG A 204 -1.23 -12.74 -7.41
N LEU A 205 -1.75 -12.03 -6.40
CA LEU A 205 -1.12 -10.83 -5.85
C LEU A 205 0.27 -11.15 -5.27
N LEU A 206 0.40 -12.20 -4.46
CA LEU A 206 1.68 -12.63 -3.89
C LEU A 206 2.72 -13.01 -4.95
N ALA A 207 2.28 -13.61 -6.06
CA ALA A 207 3.16 -13.98 -7.17
C ALA A 207 3.62 -12.77 -8.02
N ARG A 208 3.03 -11.59 -7.81
CA ARG A 208 3.41 -10.39 -8.56
C ARG A 208 4.75 -9.84 -8.08
N PRO A 209 5.74 -9.63 -8.96
CA PRO A 209 7.11 -9.25 -8.56
C PRO A 209 7.19 -8.01 -7.68
N SER A 210 6.36 -6.99 -7.93
CA SER A 210 6.32 -5.75 -7.13
C SER A 210 5.88 -6.00 -5.68
N PHE A 211 4.89 -6.87 -5.48
CA PHE A 211 4.42 -7.20 -4.13
C PHE A 211 5.33 -8.24 -3.46
N ALA A 212 5.79 -9.25 -4.17
CA ALA A 212 6.78 -10.20 -3.65
C ALA A 212 8.02 -9.48 -3.09
N ARG A 213 8.53 -8.47 -3.82
CA ARG A 213 9.61 -7.61 -3.36
C ARG A 213 9.25 -6.86 -2.07
N ALA A 214 8.08 -6.24 -2.00
CA ALA A 214 7.65 -5.52 -0.80
C ALA A 214 7.51 -6.44 0.43
N VAL A 215 7.05 -7.68 0.23
CA VAL A 215 6.99 -8.72 1.27
C VAL A 215 8.40 -9.10 1.73
N ASP A 216 9.34 -9.34 0.81
CA ASP A 216 10.71 -9.73 1.14
C ASP A 216 11.45 -8.63 1.91
N GLU A 217 11.32 -7.38 1.50
CA GLU A 217 11.89 -6.21 2.21
C GLU A 217 11.32 -6.04 3.61
N ALA A 218 10.10 -6.53 3.86
CA ALA A 218 9.43 -6.47 5.15
C ALA A 218 9.71 -7.68 6.07
N ARG A 219 10.33 -8.77 5.57
CA ARG A 219 10.51 -10.04 6.30
C ARG A 219 11.18 -9.90 7.65
N TYR A 220 12.19 -9.06 7.75
CA TYR A 220 12.89 -8.78 9.00
C TYR A 220 11.95 -8.35 10.13
N PHE A 221 10.83 -7.69 9.80
CA PHE A 221 9.91 -7.11 10.78
C PHE A 221 8.76 -8.05 11.20
N ARG A 222 8.67 -9.26 10.65
CA ARG A 222 7.63 -10.24 11.01
C ARG A 222 7.48 -10.51 12.51
N PRO A 223 8.56 -10.63 13.30
CA PRO A 223 8.45 -10.85 14.74
C PRO A 223 7.71 -9.74 15.49
N TYR A 224 7.59 -8.56 14.88
CA TYR A 224 6.90 -7.41 15.48
C TYR A 224 5.40 -7.35 15.15
N PHE A 225 4.84 -8.34 14.41
CA PHE A 225 3.41 -8.37 14.18
C PHE A 225 2.65 -8.60 15.49
N PRO A 226 1.77 -7.67 15.93
CA PRO A 226 1.21 -7.70 17.29
C PRO A 226 0.35 -8.93 17.61
N LEU A 227 -0.13 -9.63 16.59
CA LEU A 227 -0.94 -10.85 16.74
C LEU A 227 -0.11 -12.14 16.61
N GLY A 228 1.18 -12.01 16.29
CA GLY A 228 2.04 -13.13 15.93
C GLY A 228 1.95 -13.44 14.44
N ALA A 229 3.06 -13.28 13.70
CA ALA A 229 3.09 -13.61 12.27
C ALA A 229 3.10 -15.13 12.08
N PRO A 230 2.27 -15.69 11.18
CA PRO A 230 2.32 -17.11 10.84
C PRO A 230 3.60 -17.42 10.05
N ASP A 231 4.00 -18.71 10.07
CA ASP A 231 5.14 -19.21 9.27
C ASP A 231 4.74 -19.45 7.80
N ARG A 232 4.13 -18.45 7.20
CA ARG A 232 3.72 -18.41 5.78
C ARG A 232 3.57 -16.98 5.29
N ASP A 233 3.59 -16.82 3.98
CA ASP A 233 3.21 -15.59 3.27
C ASP A 233 1.73 -15.54 3.00
#